data_a939b642f77213c376739317b712db48
#
_entry.id   a939b642f77213c376739317b712db48
#
_cell.length_a   1.000
_cell.length_b   1.000
_cell.length_c   1.000
_cell.angle_alpha   90.00
_cell.angle_beta   90.00
_cell.angle_gamma   90.00
#
_symmetry.space_group_name_H-M   'P 1'
#
loop_
_entity.id
_entity.type
_entity.pdbx_description
1 polymer ?
#
loop_
_entity_poly.entity_id
_entity_poly.type
_entity_poly.pdbx_seq_one_letter_code
_entity_poly.pdbx_strand_id
1 'polypeptide(L)'
;MTPVQINNIDHADLRVSPRAGPAFGDAANQALVFPAEFEELQREFAIIFRRRDEGLQAYALLGLDRDENLFLSGDFWTSRYVPASHQRGPFSIGMVRGTSDAVSQPMLHVDRDDPRVGDDDGLPLFLEHGGNTPYLEHVTGVLRLLYEGMESASAAYAALDDAGLLAPVTLTIDVSEERRYTVPDVLVVDVERLAALTGEPLERLHHAGILRLAILAAASLANVQQLIARKQRLPGTAA
;
A
#
# COMPACT_ATOMS: atom_id res chain seq x y z
N MET A 1 15.24 15.23 -1.50
CA MET A 1 14.89 14.32 -0.40
C MET A 1 16.08 14.28 0.57
N THR A 2 15.94 14.89 1.72
CA THR A 2 16.99 14.99 2.75
C THR A 2 16.53 14.27 4.00
N PRO A 3 16.69 12.93 4.08
CA PRO A 3 16.26 12.17 5.22
C PRO A 3 17.11 12.50 6.45
N VAL A 4 16.47 12.92 7.53
CA VAL A 4 17.10 13.22 8.81
C VAL A 4 16.56 12.27 9.86
N GLN A 5 17.45 11.65 10.63
CA GLN A 5 17.06 10.83 11.77
C GLN A 5 16.38 11.70 12.81
N ILE A 6 15.18 11.32 13.25
CA ILE A 6 14.46 12.07 14.28
C ILE A 6 14.73 11.55 15.68
N ASN A 7 14.81 12.50 16.63
CA ASN A 7 14.91 12.25 18.05
C ASN A 7 14.15 13.34 18.83
N ASN A 8 13.85 13.08 20.08
CA ASN A 8 13.04 13.95 20.92
C ASN A 8 13.79 15.15 21.54
N ILE A 9 15.08 15.31 21.24
CA ILE A 9 15.89 16.45 21.72
C ILE A 9 15.95 17.51 20.64
N ASP A 10 16.48 17.15 19.46
CA ASP A 10 16.69 18.09 18.37
C ASP A 10 15.42 18.41 17.59
N HIS A 11 14.37 17.57 17.73
CA HIS A 11 13.13 17.66 16.98
C HIS A 11 11.88 17.72 17.89
N ALA A 12 12.06 18.18 19.16
CA ALA A 12 10.98 18.26 20.14
C ALA A 12 9.75 19.04 19.62
N ASP A 13 9.99 20.14 18.90
CA ASP A 13 8.95 21.03 18.37
C ASP A 13 8.54 20.69 16.92
N LEU A 14 9.09 19.61 16.33
CA LEU A 14 8.80 19.27 14.96
C LEU A 14 7.34 18.83 14.79
N ARG A 15 6.68 19.45 13.82
CA ARG A 15 5.30 19.17 13.46
C ARG A 15 5.21 18.67 12.03
N VAL A 16 4.23 17.83 11.72
CA VAL A 16 3.99 17.29 10.39
C VAL A 16 2.50 17.30 10.11
N SER A 17 2.13 17.85 8.96
CA SER A 17 0.75 17.85 8.49
C SER A 17 0.39 16.49 7.87
N PRO A 18 -0.71 15.85 8.29
CA PRO A 18 -1.15 14.56 7.73
C PRO A 18 -1.92 14.69 6.41
N ARG A 19 -1.71 15.78 5.66
CA ARG A 19 -2.39 16.00 4.37
C ARG A 19 -1.98 14.97 3.34
N ALA A 20 -2.93 14.61 2.51
CA ALA A 20 -2.74 13.83 1.29
C ALA A 20 -2.80 14.74 0.06
N GLY A 21 -2.56 14.20 -1.12
CA GLY A 21 -2.79 14.91 -2.37
C GLY A 21 -1.72 14.69 -3.43
N PRO A 22 -1.95 15.21 -4.66
CA PRO A 22 -1.04 15.02 -5.78
C PRO A 22 0.39 15.53 -5.51
N ALA A 23 0.52 16.62 -4.77
CA ALA A 23 1.79 17.22 -4.41
C ALA A 23 2.68 16.31 -3.53
N PHE A 24 2.07 15.31 -2.89
CA PHE A 24 2.73 14.36 -1.99
C PHE A 24 2.89 12.95 -2.59
N GLY A 25 2.59 12.80 -3.89
CA GLY A 25 2.70 11.52 -4.59
C GLY A 25 1.48 10.61 -4.44
N ASP A 26 0.37 11.12 -3.91
CA ASP A 26 -0.85 10.32 -3.74
C ASP A 26 -1.68 10.20 -5.02
N ALA A 27 -1.39 10.97 -6.07
CA ALA A 27 -2.03 10.86 -7.37
C ALA A 27 -1.41 9.72 -8.20
N ALA A 28 -1.43 8.51 -7.67
CA ALA A 28 -0.96 7.30 -8.35
C ALA A 28 -2.13 6.35 -8.58
N ASN A 29 -2.17 5.69 -9.73
CA ASN A 29 -3.26 4.76 -10.06
C ASN A 29 -3.14 3.39 -9.38
N GLN A 30 -2.03 3.13 -8.70
CA GLN A 30 -1.82 1.92 -7.92
C GLN A 30 -0.87 2.16 -6.76
N ALA A 31 -1.06 1.43 -5.67
CA ALA A 31 -0.19 1.45 -4.50
C ALA A 31 0.42 0.07 -4.27
N LEU A 32 1.72 0.01 -3.97
CA LEU A 32 2.37 -1.22 -3.50
C LEU A 32 1.79 -1.59 -2.14
N VAL A 33 1.40 -2.86 -1.98
CA VAL A 33 0.74 -3.37 -0.77
C VAL A 33 1.33 -4.70 -0.34
N PHE A 34 1.15 -5.03 0.95
CA PHE A 34 1.75 -6.19 1.58
C PHE A 34 0.69 -7.15 2.15
N PRO A 35 1.04 -8.43 2.38
CA PRO A 35 0.10 -9.44 2.86
C PRO A 35 -0.71 -9.03 4.09
N ALA A 36 -0.09 -8.32 5.05
CA ALA A 36 -0.73 -7.87 6.28
C ALA A 36 -1.88 -6.86 6.04
N GLU A 37 -1.91 -6.19 4.87
CA GLU A 37 -2.93 -5.20 4.53
C GLU A 37 -4.15 -5.81 3.81
N PHE A 38 -4.05 -7.06 3.29
CA PHE A 38 -5.06 -7.62 2.39
C PHE A 38 -6.46 -7.67 3.00
N GLU A 39 -6.57 -7.86 4.31
CA GLU A 39 -7.86 -7.89 5.00
C GLU A 39 -8.61 -6.55 4.93
N GLU A 40 -7.89 -5.44 5.10
CA GLU A 40 -8.48 -4.11 4.99
C GLU A 40 -8.67 -3.70 3.52
N LEU A 41 -7.66 -3.94 2.70
CA LEU A 41 -7.67 -3.55 1.28
C LEU A 41 -8.80 -4.23 0.49
N GLN A 42 -9.04 -5.52 0.70
CA GLN A 42 -10.04 -6.29 -0.05
C GLN A 42 -11.46 -5.74 0.10
N ARG A 43 -11.70 -4.86 1.06
CA ARG A 43 -13.03 -4.27 1.30
C ARG A 43 -13.36 -3.15 0.31
N GLU A 44 -12.34 -2.50 -0.26
CA GLU A 44 -12.53 -1.32 -1.11
C GLU A 44 -11.66 -1.30 -2.38
N PHE A 45 -10.54 -2.03 -2.40
CA PHE A 45 -9.58 -2.00 -3.50
C PHE A 45 -9.49 -3.35 -4.20
N ALA A 46 -9.31 -3.33 -5.52
CA ALA A 46 -8.92 -4.52 -6.25
C ALA A 46 -7.42 -4.76 -6.06
N ILE A 47 -7.04 -5.96 -5.63
CA ILE A 47 -5.65 -6.38 -5.44
C ILE A 47 -5.23 -7.17 -6.67
N ILE A 48 -4.16 -6.73 -7.31
CA ILE A 48 -3.53 -7.39 -8.46
C ILE A 48 -2.07 -7.69 -8.15
N PHE A 49 -1.48 -8.61 -8.91
CA PHE A 49 -0.05 -8.91 -8.81
C PHE A 49 0.65 -8.54 -10.11
N ARG A 50 1.93 -8.19 -10.03
CA ARG A 50 2.80 -7.95 -11.17
C ARG A 50 4.15 -8.61 -10.97
N ARG A 51 4.72 -9.15 -12.05
CA ARG A 51 6.14 -9.53 -12.06
C ARG A 51 6.99 -8.30 -12.28
N ARG A 52 7.99 -8.13 -11.43
CA ARG A 52 9.01 -7.10 -11.51
C ARG A 52 10.39 -7.75 -11.45
N ASP A 53 11.43 -6.97 -11.71
CA ASP A 53 12.82 -7.47 -11.66
C ASP A 53 13.16 -8.06 -10.27
N GLU A 54 12.57 -7.52 -9.22
CA GLU A 54 12.73 -7.95 -7.83
C GLU A 54 11.80 -9.11 -7.41
N GLY A 55 10.97 -9.62 -8.33
CA GLY A 55 10.01 -10.69 -8.08
C GLY A 55 8.55 -10.27 -8.19
N LEU A 56 7.67 -11.06 -7.59
CA LEU A 56 6.23 -10.77 -7.55
C LEU A 56 5.93 -9.70 -6.51
N GLN A 57 5.12 -8.73 -6.93
CA GLN A 57 4.62 -7.65 -6.08
C GLN A 57 3.10 -7.54 -6.20
N ALA A 58 2.43 -7.19 -5.10
CA ALA A 58 1.00 -6.92 -5.07
C ALA A 58 0.71 -5.41 -5.08
N TYR A 59 -0.35 -5.04 -5.77
CA TYR A 59 -0.79 -3.65 -5.88
C TYR A 59 -2.29 -3.54 -5.64
N ALA A 60 -2.69 -2.51 -4.91
CA ALA A 60 -4.07 -2.04 -4.88
C ALA A 60 -4.30 -1.07 -6.04
N LEU A 61 -5.37 -1.27 -6.82
CA LEU A 61 -5.75 -0.35 -7.88
C LEU A 61 -6.47 0.86 -7.27
N LEU A 62 -5.96 2.07 -7.58
CA LEU A 62 -6.47 3.33 -7.07
C LEU A 62 -7.12 4.19 -8.17
N GLY A 63 -6.75 3.98 -9.42
CA GLY A 63 -7.24 4.75 -10.56
C GLY A 63 -7.08 4.00 -11.87
N LEU A 64 -7.57 4.59 -12.94
CA LEU A 64 -7.55 4.03 -14.29
C LEU A 64 -6.57 4.78 -15.21
N ASP A 65 -6.40 6.07 -15.00
CA ASP A 65 -5.39 6.88 -15.67
C ASP A 65 -4.08 6.92 -14.85
N ARG A 66 -2.96 7.21 -15.51
CA ARG A 66 -1.63 7.09 -14.93
C ARG A 66 -1.43 7.88 -13.63
N ASP A 67 -1.84 9.15 -13.62
CA ASP A 67 -1.63 10.07 -12.50
C ASP A 67 -2.96 10.37 -11.81
N GLU A 68 -3.74 9.32 -11.57
CA GLU A 68 -5.08 9.39 -11.00
C GLU A 68 -5.19 8.52 -9.76
N ASN A 69 -5.82 9.07 -8.73
CA ASN A 69 -6.29 8.31 -7.60
C ASN A 69 -7.76 8.68 -7.34
N LEU A 70 -8.65 7.75 -7.63
CA LEU A 70 -10.10 7.94 -7.51
C LEU A 70 -10.61 7.94 -6.06
N PHE A 71 -9.70 7.67 -5.12
CA PHE A 71 -9.98 7.70 -3.68
C PHE A 71 -9.48 8.98 -3.00
N LEU A 72 -8.99 9.96 -3.78
CA LEU A 72 -8.65 11.30 -3.29
C LEU A 72 -9.80 12.27 -3.54
N SER A 73 -10.02 13.19 -2.58
CA SER A 73 -10.89 14.35 -2.71
C SER A 73 -10.22 15.53 -2.02
N GLY A 74 -9.64 16.46 -2.81
CA GLY A 74 -8.79 17.52 -2.27
C GLY A 74 -7.59 16.92 -1.53
N ASP A 75 -7.43 17.29 -0.26
CA ASP A 75 -6.32 16.89 0.60
C ASP A 75 -6.61 15.64 1.45
N PHE A 76 -7.63 14.85 1.10
CA PHE A 76 -8.09 13.72 1.90
C PHE A 76 -8.29 12.45 1.09
N TRP A 77 -8.01 11.31 1.70
CA TRP A 77 -8.46 10.02 1.22
C TRP A 77 -9.93 9.80 1.58
N THR A 78 -10.71 9.28 0.64
CA THR A 78 -12.14 8.97 0.82
C THR A 78 -12.40 7.50 1.10
N SER A 79 -11.35 6.68 1.10
CA SER A 79 -11.39 5.28 1.50
C SER A 79 -11.34 5.14 3.03
N ARG A 80 -11.85 4.02 3.54
CA ARG A 80 -11.76 3.68 4.98
C ARG A 80 -10.34 3.31 5.40
N TYR A 81 -9.62 2.66 4.50
CA TYR A 81 -8.23 2.29 4.67
C TYR A 81 -7.37 3.04 3.64
N VAL A 82 -6.24 3.53 4.05
CA VAL A 82 -5.23 4.11 3.17
C VAL A 82 -4.10 3.09 3.07
N PRO A 83 -3.62 2.70 1.87
CA PRO A 83 -2.47 1.80 1.76
C PRO A 83 -1.26 2.30 2.56
N ALA A 84 -0.59 1.41 3.27
CA ALA A 84 0.51 1.76 4.19
C ALA A 84 1.64 2.53 3.50
N SER A 85 1.89 2.26 2.21
CA SER A 85 2.85 3.00 1.39
C SER A 85 2.54 4.50 1.27
N HIS A 86 1.28 4.91 1.42
CA HIS A 86 0.83 6.30 1.45
C HIS A 86 0.67 6.83 2.89
N GLN A 87 0.24 5.97 3.84
CA GLN A 87 0.11 6.37 5.25
C GLN A 87 1.43 6.81 5.88
N ARG A 88 2.58 6.29 5.40
CA ARG A 88 3.89 6.65 5.94
C ARG A 88 4.23 8.14 5.83
N GLY A 89 3.56 8.87 4.93
CA GLY A 89 3.82 10.29 4.71
C GLY A 89 5.29 10.58 4.38
N PRO A 90 5.90 11.62 4.99
CA PRO A 90 7.30 11.99 4.78
C PRO A 90 8.31 11.12 5.54
N PHE A 91 7.85 10.06 6.21
CA PHE A 91 8.71 9.22 7.06
C PHE A 91 9.26 8.00 6.32
N SER A 92 10.42 7.52 6.79
CA SER A 92 11.07 6.31 6.29
C SER A 92 11.88 5.63 7.41
N ILE A 93 12.21 4.35 7.19
CA ILE A 93 13.18 3.65 8.02
C ILE A 93 14.54 3.68 7.32
N GLY A 94 15.55 4.18 8.01
CA GLY A 94 16.94 4.06 7.62
C GLY A 94 17.64 2.99 8.45
N MET A 95 18.55 2.24 7.82
CA MET A 95 19.39 1.28 8.53
C MET A 95 20.72 1.95 8.87
N VAL A 96 20.97 2.20 10.14
CA VAL A 96 22.27 2.70 10.59
C VAL A 96 23.19 1.51 10.81
N ARG A 97 24.29 1.47 10.05
CA ARG A 97 25.38 0.51 10.29
C ARG A 97 26.09 0.89 11.58
N GLY A 98 25.98 0.04 12.59
CA GLY A 98 26.77 0.18 13.82
C GLY A 98 28.27 0.12 13.51
N THR A 99 29.08 0.82 14.30
CA THR A 99 30.54 0.96 14.12
C THR A 99 31.33 -0.32 14.50
N SER A 100 30.70 -1.39 14.90
CA SER A 100 31.31 -2.73 15.11
C SER A 100 30.19 -3.74 15.19
N ASP A 101 30.30 -4.94 14.64
CA ASP A 101 29.46 -6.17 14.73
C ASP A 101 28.02 -6.06 15.30
N ALA A 102 27.54 -4.85 15.55
CA ALA A 102 26.22 -4.56 16.06
C ALA A 102 25.18 -4.67 14.93
N VAL A 103 24.14 -5.43 15.19
CA VAL A 103 22.95 -5.56 14.35
C VAL A 103 22.49 -4.16 13.94
N SER A 104 22.35 -3.93 12.63
CA SER A 104 21.77 -2.69 12.10
C SER A 104 20.41 -2.42 12.75
N GLN A 105 20.28 -1.29 13.41
CA GLN A 105 19.00 -0.92 14.04
C GLN A 105 18.16 -0.06 13.10
N PRO A 106 16.87 -0.34 12.96
CA PRO A 106 15.98 0.51 12.20
C PRO A 106 15.79 1.85 12.92
N MET A 107 16.11 2.94 12.24
CA MET A 107 15.97 4.30 12.76
C MET A 107 14.94 5.07 11.95
N LEU A 108 14.12 5.84 12.64
CA LEU A 108 13.10 6.64 12.01
C LEU A 108 13.70 7.92 11.42
N HIS A 109 13.41 8.15 10.14
CA HIS A 109 13.84 9.34 9.40
C HIS A 109 12.62 10.12 8.90
N VAL A 110 12.77 11.44 8.78
CA VAL A 110 11.80 12.33 8.13
C VAL A 110 12.51 13.06 6.98
N ASP A 111 11.80 13.22 5.87
CA ASP A 111 12.26 14.05 4.75
C ASP A 111 11.99 15.53 5.06
N ARG A 112 13.05 16.28 5.39
CA ARG A 112 12.94 17.72 5.73
C ARG A 112 12.55 18.60 4.55
N ASP A 113 12.68 18.11 3.32
CA ASP A 113 12.29 18.85 2.11
C ASP A 113 10.79 18.66 1.78
N ASP A 114 10.11 17.72 2.46
CA ASP A 114 8.67 17.50 2.26
C ASP A 114 7.88 18.71 2.83
N PRO A 115 7.00 19.34 2.04
CA PRO A 115 6.27 20.54 2.46
C PRO A 115 5.26 20.30 3.61
N ARG A 116 5.04 19.04 3.99
CA ARG A 116 4.24 18.70 5.19
C ARG A 116 5.03 18.82 6.49
N VAL A 117 6.37 18.93 6.41
CA VAL A 117 7.27 18.96 7.58
C VAL A 117 7.58 20.39 7.98
N GLY A 118 7.35 20.71 9.25
CA GLY A 118 7.55 22.06 9.79
C GLY A 118 6.34 22.98 9.64
N ASP A 119 5.20 22.46 9.28
CA ASP A 119 3.92 23.18 9.21
C ASP A 119 3.42 23.49 10.63
N ASP A 120 3.22 24.75 10.97
CA ASP A 120 2.77 25.20 12.30
C ASP A 120 1.41 24.60 12.70
N ASP A 121 0.55 24.34 11.71
CA ASP A 121 -0.75 23.68 11.89
C ASP A 121 -0.64 22.14 11.94
N GLY A 122 0.56 21.59 11.77
CA GLY A 122 0.82 20.15 11.81
C GLY A 122 0.68 19.52 13.18
N LEU A 123 0.62 18.18 13.20
CA LEU A 123 0.60 17.40 14.43
C LEU A 123 2.02 17.31 15.03
N PRO A 124 2.19 17.49 16.35
CA PRO A 124 3.47 17.33 17.01
C PRO A 124 3.90 15.86 16.96
N LEU A 125 5.20 15.61 16.87
CA LEU A 125 5.77 14.27 16.90
C LEU A 125 6.03 13.78 18.34
N PHE A 126 6.40 14.71 19.22
CA PHE A 126 6.76 14.39 20.61
C PHE A 126 5.84 15.10 21.59
N LEU A 127 5.66 14.49 22.75
CA LEU A 127 4.94 15.06 23.88
C LEU A 127 5.83 16.07 24.62
N GLU A 128 5.23 17.07 25.28
CA GLU A 128 5.92 18.15 26.01
C GLU A 128 6.95 17.64 27.03
N HIS A 129 6.67 16.50 27.68
CA HIS A 129 7.55 15.91 28.69
C HIS A 129 8.33 14.68 28.18
N GLY A 130 8.47 14.56 26.86
CA GLY A 130 9.09 13.41 26.21
C GLY A 130 8.11 12.28 25.92
N GLY A 131 8.53 11.37 25.06
CA GLY A 131 7.69 10.28 24.54
C GLY A 131 7.03 10.66 23.20
N ASN A 132 6.53 9.66 22.52
CA ASN A 132 5.91 9.79 21.21
C ASN A 132 4.46 10.24 21.35
N THR A 133 3.98 11.06 20.41
CA THR A 133 2.55 11.32 20.28
C THR A 133 1.83 10.13 19.64
N PRO A 134 0.48 10.04 19.75
CA PRO A 134 -0.30 9.02 19.03
C PRO A 134 -0.07 9.04 17.52
N TYR A 135 0.22 10.20 16.92
CA TYR A 135 0.56 10.33 15.51
C TYR A 135 1.89 9.65 15.19
N LEU A 136 2.94 9.89 15.96
CA LEU A 136 4.24 9.26 15.76
C LEU A 136 4.19 7.75 16.03
N GLU A 137 3.41 7.31 17.03
CA GLU A 137 3.16 5.88 17.27
C GLU A 137 2.48 5.20 16.07
N HIS A 138 1.45 5.85 15.50
CA HIS A 138 0.79 5.37 14.29
C HIS A 138 1.77 5.25 13.13
N VAL A 139 2.53 6.29 12.82
CA VAL A 139 3.55 6.29 11.75
C VAL A 139 4.58 5.18 11.97
N THR A 140 5.05 5.00 13.20
CA THR A 140 5.99 3.93 13.56
C THR A 140 5.40 2.54 13.28
N GLY A 141 4.12 2.35 13.61
CA GLY A 141 3.37 1.13 13.29
C GLY A 141 3.27 0.86 11.79
N VAL A 142 2.95 1.90 11.01
CA VAL A 142 2.89 1.84 9.55
C VAL A 142 4.25 1.45 8.95
N LEU A 143 5.32 2.09 9.39
CA LEU A 143 6.67 1.80 8.90
C LEU A 143 7.13 0.39 9.28
N ARG A 144 6.75 -0.11 10.46
CA ARG A 144 7.01 -1.50 10.85
C ARG A 144 6.27 -2.47 9.93
N LEU A 145 4.97 -2.21 9.66
CA LEU A 145 4.19 -3.03 8.72
C LEU A 145 4.84 -3.08 7.34
N LEU A 146 5.32 -1.94 6.83
CA LEU A 146 6.01 -1.89 5.54
C LEU A 146 7.31 -2.70 5.56
N TYR A 147 8.13 -2.56 6.61
CA TYR A 147 9.40 -3.27 6.74
C TYR A 147 9.19 -4.80 6.82
N GLU A 148 8.33 -5.25 7.73
CA GLU A 148 8.00 -6.68 7.88
C GLU A 148 7.29 -7.24 6.63
N GLY A 149 6.47 -6.39 6.00
CA GLY A 149 5.80 -6.70 4.74
C GLY A 149 6.78 -6.94 3.59
N MET A 150 7.82 -6.11 3.45
CA MET A 150 8.86 -6.29 2.43
C MET A 150 9.62 -7.61 2.61
N GLU A 151 9.91 -8.01 3.84
CA GLU A 151 10.61 -9.27 4.12
C GLU A 151 9.74 -10.50 3.84
N SER A 152 8.45 -10.45 4.19
CA SER A 152 7.54 -11.59 4.08
C SER A 152 6.86 -11.74 2.72
N ALA A 153 6.67 -10.66 1.98
CA ALA A 153 5.89 -10.63 0.74
C ALA A 153 6.43 -11.57 -0.34
N SER A 154 7.75 -11.58 -0.54
CA SER A 154 8.39 -12.39 -1.58
C SER A 154 8.05 -13.88 -1.43
N ALA A 155 8.20 -14.42 -0.23
CA ALA A 155 7.90 -15.82 0.06
C ALA A 155 6.39 -16.12 -0.07
N ALA A 156 5.54 -15.19 0.40
CA ALA A 156 4.10 -15.36 0.34
C ALA A 156 3.59 -15.38 -1.12
N TYR A 157 4.07 -14.46 -1.95
CA TYR A 157 3.64 -14.38 -3.34
C TYR A 157 4.24 -15.49 -4.20
N ALA A 158 5.49 -15.91 -3.93
CA ALA A 158 6.08 -17.09 -4.56
C ALA A 158 5.26 -18.36 -4.27
N ALA A 159 4.79 -18.54 -3.03
CA ALA A 159 3.96 -19.69 -2.68
C ALA A 159 2.62 -19.71 -3.43
N LEU A 160 2.01 -18.56 -3.74
CA LEU A 160 0.82 -18.48 -4.60
C LEU A 160 1.14 -18.88 -6.05
N ASP A 161 2.27 -18.45 -6.56
CA ASP A 161 2.73 -18.75 -7.92
C ASP A 161 3.11 -20.23 -8.07
N ASP A 162 3.88 -20.77 -7.13
CA ASP A 162 4.29 -22.18 -7.09
C ASP A 162 3.09 -23.14 -6.99
N ALA A 163 2.03 -22.70 -6.30
CA ALA A 163 0.78 -23.43 -6.25
C ALA A 163 -0.07 -23.29 -7.55
N GLY A 164 0.40 -22.53 -8.54
CA GLY A 164 -0.28 -22.28 -9.81
C GLY A 164 -1.57 -21.46 -9.66
N LEU A 165 -1.71 -20.71 -8.56
CA LEU A 165 -2.92 -19.94 -8.27
C LEU A 165 -2.96 -18.59 -8.97
N LEU A 166 -1.85 -18.11 -9.54
CA LEU A 166 -1.80 -16.84 -10.26
C LEU A 166 -1.97 -17.04 -11.76
N ALA A 167 -2.99 -16.41 -12.34
CA ALA A 167 -3.25 -16.41 -13.76
C ALA A 167 -2.92 -15.07 -14.40
N PRO A 168 -2.18 -15.02 -15.53
CA PRO A 168 -1.95 -13.79 -16.25
C PRO A 168 -3.24 -13.33 -16.95
N VAL A 169 -3.59 -12.07 -16.78
CA VAL A 169 -4.75 -11.47 -17.41
C VAL A 169 -4.45 -10.06 -17.91
N THR A 170 -5.24 -9.61 -18.87
CA THR A 170 -5.38 -8.21 -19.22
C THR A 170 -6.75 -7.77 -18.71
N LEU A 171 -6.79 -6.90 -17.70
CA LEU A 171 -8.06 -6.40 -17.20
C LEU A 171 -8.61 -5.36 -18.18
N THR A 172 -9.79 -5.63 -18.71
CA THR A 172 -10.54 -4.69 -19.52
C THR A 172 -11.68 -4.12 -18.67
N ILE A 173 -11.71 -2.78 -18.53
CA ILE A 173 -12.62 -2.07 -17.65
C ILE A 173 -13.44 -1.09 -18.51
N ASP A 174 -14.70 -1.40 -18.72
CA ASP A 174 -15.63 -0.56 -19.47
C ASP A 174 -16.30 0.43 -18.49
N VAL A 175 -15.96 1.71 -18.60
CA VAL A 175 -16.53 2.79 -17.78
C VAL A 175 -17.81 3.33 -18.42
N SER A 176 -17.86 3.38 -19.76
CA SER A 176 -19.03 3.72 -20.59
C SER A 176 -18.94 3.02 -21.94
N GLU A 177 -19.94 3.16 -22.81
CA GLU A 177 -19.91 2.62 -24.18
C GLU A 177 -18.72 3.16 -24.99
N GLU A 178 -18.28 4.38 -24.72
CA GLU A 178 -17.21 5.06 -25.45
C GLU A 178 -15.85 4.99 -24.72
N ARG A 179 -15.82 4.61 -23.44
CA ARG A 179 -14.60 4.69 -22.63
C ARG A 179 -14.24 3.36 -22.01
N ARG A 180 -13.19 2.77 -22.57
CA ARG A 180 -12.60 1.50 -22.13
C ARG A 180 -11.16 1.69 -21.69
N TYR A 181 -10.83 1.12 -20.54
CA TYR A 181 -9.47 1.07 -20.01
C TYR A 181 -8.92 -0.34 -20.07
N THR A 182 -7.61 -0.43 -20.25
CA THR A 182 -6.90 -1.70 -20.28
C THR A 182 -5.74 -1.63 -19.31
N VAL A 183 -5.70 -2.58 -18.37
CA VAL A 183 -4.58 -2.76 -17.44
C VAL A 183 -3.85 -4.03 -17.83
N PRO A 184 -2.75 -3.90 -18.59
CA PRO A 184 -1.99 -5.05 -19.09
C PRO A 184 -1.05 -5.62 -18.03
N ASP A 185 -0.54 -6.82 -18.31
CA ASP A 185 0.55 -7.47 -17.56
C ASP A 185 0.27 -7.61 -16.07
N VAL A 186 -0.96 -7.99 -15.74
CA VAL A 186 -1.34 -8.28 -14.37
C VAL A 186 -1.58 -9.77 -14.16
N LEU A 187 -1.35 -10.22 -12.93
CA LEU A 187 -1.72 -11.55 -12.47
C LEU A 187 -2.84 -11.38 -11.45
N VAL A 188 -3.80 -12.28 -11.48
CA VAL A 188 -4.88 -12.35 -10.49
C VAL A 188 -4.98 -13.76 -9.96
N VAL A 189 -5.61 -13.93 -8.80
CA VAL A 189 -5.89 -15.27 -8.28
C VAL A 189 -6.94 -15.94 -9.15
N ASP A 190 -6.61 -17.11 -9.68
CA ASP A 190 -7.51 -17.97 -10.43
C ASP A 190 -8.49 -18.65 -9.47
N VAL A 191 -9.75 -18.19 -9.51
CA VAL A 191 -10.80 -18.65 -8.58
C VAL A 191 -11.14 -20.13 -8.81
N GLU A 192 -11.09 -20.61 -10.05
CA GLU A 192 -11.39 -21.99 -10.37
C GLU A 192 -10.31 -22.93 -9.84
N ARG A 193 -9.04 -22.56 -10.01
CA ARG A 193 -7.91 -23.31 -9.43
C ARG A 193 -7.90 -23.26 -7.91
N LEU A 194 -8.21 -22.11 -7.33
CA LEU A 194 -8.36 -21.96 -5.88
C LEU A 194 -9.45 -22.89 -5.33
N ALA A 195 -10.60 -22.94 -5.99
CA ALA A 195 -11.71 -23.81 -5.60
C ALA A 195 -11.41 -25.30 -5.80
N ALA A 196 -10.55 -25.64 -6.74
CA ALA A 196 -10.16 -27.02 -7.04
C ALA A 196 -9.01 -27.55 -6.13
N LEU A 197 -8.42 -26.71 -5.27
CA LEU A 197 -7.35 -27.13 -4.36
C LEU A 197 -7.83 -28.21 -3.39
N THR A 198 -7.08 -29.30 -3.31
CA THR A 198 -7.35 -30.41 -2.39
C THR A 198 -6.03 -31.02 -1.86
N GLY A 199 -6.12 -31.78 -0.77
CA GLY A 199 -4.99 -32.56 -0.22
C GLY A 199 -3.82 -31.71 0.21
N GLU A 200 -2.62 -32.21 0.01
CA GLU A 200 -1.37 -31.61 0.49
C GLU A 200 -1.13 -30.16 0.05
N PRO A 201 -1.39 -29.74 -1.21
CA PRO A 201 -1.25 -28.33 -1.60
C PRO A 201 -2.14 -27.39 -0.79
N LEU A 202 -3.39 -27.78 -0.54
CA LEU A 202 -4.34 -27.00 0.28
C LEU A 202 -3.85 -26.88 1.73
N GLU A 203 -3.40 -28.01 2.31
CA GLU A 203 -2.88 -28.05 3.69
C GLU A 203 -1.66 -27.16 3.86
N ARG A 204 -0.70 -27.22 2.93
CA ARG A 204 0.50 -26.36 2.97
C ARG A 204 0.14 -24.88 2.94
N LEU A 205 -0.72 -24.46 2.01
CA LEU A 205 -1.14 -23.05 1.90
C LEU A 205 -1.92 -22.60 3.14
N HIS A 206 -2.74 -23.49 3.70
CA HIS A 206 -3.49 -23.21 4.93
C HIS A 206 -2.57 -22.99 6.12
N HIS A 207 -1.63 -23.92 6.38
CA HIS A 207 -0.69 -23.82 7.50
C HIS A 207 0.25 -22.61 7.38
N ALA A 208 0.62 -22.24 6.16
CA ALA A 208 1.43 -21.05 5.90
C ALA A 208 0.63 -19.73 5.97
N GLY A 209 -0.70 -19.77 6.14
CA GLY A 209 -1.57 -18.57 6.10
C GLY A 209 -1.79 -18.01 4.70
N ILE A 210 -1.21 -18.62 3.66
CA ILE A 210 -1.26 -18.14 2.27
C ILE A 210 -2.63 -18.36 1.62
N LEU A 211 -3.35 -19.41 2.02
CA LEU A 211 -4.72 -19.66 1.54
C LEU A 211 -5.64 -18.46 1.82
N ARG A 212 -5.52 -17.85 3.00
CA ARG A 212 -6.28 -16.65 3.36
C ARG A 212 -5.96 -15.49 2.42
N LEU A 213 -4.68 -15.27 2.10
CA LEU A 213 -4.26 -14.22 1.16
C LEU A 213 -4.86 -14.43 -0.22
N ALA A 214 -4.85 -15.67 -0.73
CA ALA A 214 -5.47 -16.03 -2.00
C ALA A 214 -6.97 -15.69 -2.03
N ILE A 215 -7.70 -16.07 -0.98
CA ILE A 215 -9.14 -15.81 -0.87
C ILE A 215 -9.43 -14.30 -0.85
N LEU A 216 -8.67 -13.53 -0.05
CA LEU A 216 -8.85 -12.08 0.06
C LEU A 216 -8.53 -11.37 -1.27
N ALA A 217 -7.45 -11.77 -1.94
CA ALA A 217 -7.09 -11.22 -3.24
C ALA A 217 -8.13 -11.55 -4.31
N ALA A 218 -8.62 -12.79 -4.36
CA ALA A 218 -9.68 -13.20 -5.29
C ALA A 218 -10.97 -12.39 -5.07
N ALA A 219 -11.42 -12.28 -3.80
CA ALA A 219 -12.63 -11.52 -3.45
C ALA A 219 -12.49 -10.03 -3.78
N SER A 220 -11.30 -9.47 -3.68
CA SER A 220 -11.02 -8.05 -3.91
C SER A 220 -11.30 -7.59 -5.34
N LEU A 221 -11.24 -8.49 -6.32
CA LEU A 221 -11.43 -8.13 -7.74
C LEU A 221 -12.81 -7.56 -8.03
N ALA A 222 -13.82 -7.89 -7.23
CA ALA A 222 -15.16 -7.29 -7.32
C ALA A 222 -15.11 -5.75 -7.13
N ASN A 223 -14.11 -5.22 -6.46
CA ASN A 223 -13.94 -3.77 -6.23
C ASN A 223 -13.54 -2.98 -7.50
N VAL A 224 -13.23 -3.64 -8.61
CA VAL A 224 -13.13 -2.95 -9.92
C VAL A 224 -14.42 -2.19 -10.22
N GLN A 225 -15.58 -2.68 -9.78
CA GLN A 225 -16.86 -1.98 -9.91
C GLN A 225 -16.90 -0.65 -9.16
N GLN A 226 -16.18 -0.55 -8.03
CA GLN A 226 -16.06 0.72 -7.30
C GLN A 226 -15.20 1.73 -8.08
N LEU A 227 -14.12 1.29 -8.74
CA LEU A 227 -13.33 2.16 -9.61
C LEU A 227 -14.18 2.70 -10.77
N ILE A 228 -14.98 1.86 -11.40
CA ILE A 228 -15.90 2.27 -12.46
C ILE A 228 -16.88 3.33 -11.92
N ALA A 229 -17.56 3.04 -10.81
CA ALA A 229 -18.52 3.96 -10.23
C ALA A 229 -17.91 5.31 -9.80
N ARG A 230 -16.67 5.30 -9.27
CA ARG A 230 -15.95 6.54 -8.91
C ARG A 230 -15.55 7.31 -10.16
N LYS A 231 -15.06 6.63 -11.20
CA LYS A 231 -14.66 7.24 -12.47
C LYS A 231 -15.83 7.90 -13.18
N GLN A 232 -17.00 7.27 -13.18
CA GLN A 232 -18.24 7.81 -13.76
C GLN A 232 -18.74 9.08 -13.07
N ARG A 233 -18.41 9.29 -11.79
CA ARG A 233 -18.79 10.49 -11.03
C ARG A 233 -17.93 11.71 -11.32
N LEU A 234 -16.79 11.54 -11.97
CA LEU A 234 -15.92 12.67 -12.30
C LEU A 234 -16.57 13.55 -13.39
N PRO A 235 -16.49 14.91 -13.25
CA PRO A 235 -16.98 15.81 -14.29
C PRO A 235 -16.29 15.52 -15.63
N GLY A 236 -17.09 15.46 -16.71
CA GLY A 236 -16.59 15.14 -18.06
C GLY A 236 -16.53 13.64 -18.38
N THR A 237 -17.07 12.79 -17.53
CA THR A 237 -17.19 11.33 -17.77
C THR A 237 -18.62 10.92 -18.12
N ALA A 238 -19.59 11.82 -17.90
CA ALA A 238 -20.97 11.67 -18.33
C ALA A 238 -21.13 12.23 -19.74
N ALA A 239 -21.23 11.35 -20.72
CA ALA A 239 -21.82 11.61 -22.02
C ALA A 239 -22.99 10.68 -22.23
#